data_18d67c2244d447664f8cb05b8bc859ab
#
_entry.id   18d67c2244d447664f8cb05b8bc859ab
#
_cell.length_a   1.000
_cell.length_b   1.000
_cell.length_c   1.000
_cell.angle_alpha   90.00
_cell.angle_beta   90.00
_cell.angle_gamma   90.00
#
_symmetry.space_group_name_H-M   'P 1'
#
loop_
_entity.id
_entity.type
_entity.pdbx_description
1 polymer ?
#
loop_
_entity_poly.entity_id
_entity_poly.type
_entity_poly.pdbx_seq_one_letter_code
_entity_poly.pdbx_strand_id
1 'polypeptide(L)'
;EDIVPGLGTPDVLNTSWNEYGNRVGAWRLLDLFRDVGLPATLSLNAMLCSAHPEIPDAFRRSNAAIVCHGRTNAEAQAGLDEAAERQLIIEARDEIGRWSGSPPKGWLGPWIAETERTPDLLHEAGYRYVLDWCMDDQPVG
;
A
#
# COMPACT_ATOMS: atom_id res chain seq x y z
N GLU A 1 -6.87 -10.97 -6.42
CA GLU A 1 -6.00 -11.23 -5.26
C GLU A 1 -6.82 -11.50 -4.02
N ASP A 2 -6.49 -12.55 -3.27
CA ASP A 2 -7.20 -12.85 -2.02
C ASP A 2 -6.74 -11.90 -0.91
N ILE A 3 -7.67 -11.15 -0.31
CA ILE A 3 -7.38 -10.25 0.82
C ILE A 3 -7.02 -11.07 2.07
N VAL A 4 -7.59 -12.26 2.21
CA VAL A 4 -7.33 -13.15 3.35
C VAL A 4 -6.63 -14.41 2.86
N PRO A 5 -5.32 -14.55 3.11
CA PRO A 5 -4.59 -15.76 2.72
C PRO A 5 -5.20 -17.01 3.36
N GLY A 6 -5.40 -18.05 2.57
CA GLY A 6 -5.74 -19.38 3.10
C GLY A 6 -7.21 -19.77 3.11
N LEU A 7 -8.11 -18.97 2.56
CA LEU A 7 -9.53 -19.36 2.43
C LEU A 7 -9.82 -20.31 1.26
N GLY A 8 -8.79 -20.83 0.63
CA GLY A 8 -8.93 -21.72 -0.55
C GLY A 8 -9.14 -20.95 -1.84
N THR A 9 -8.89 -21.60 -2.97
CA THR A 9 -9.03 -20.99 -4.30
C THR A 9 -10.01 -21.80 -5.14
N PRO A 10 -10.93 -21.13 -5.86
CA PRO A 10 -11.15 -19.69 -5.91
C PRO A 10 -12.03 -19.18 -4.75
N ASP A 11 -11.60 -18.12 -4.05
CA ASP A 11 -12.45 -17.42 -3.08
C ASP A 11 -13.29 -16.35 -3.78
N VAL A 12 -14.46 -16.77 -4.25
CA VAL A 12 -15.38 -15.91 -5.02
C VAL A 12 -15.88 -14.73 -4.20
N LEU A 13 -16.11 -14.92 -2.89
CA LEU A 13 -16.62 -13.87 -2.01
C LEU A 13 -15.55 -12.78 -1.80
N ASN A 14 -14.34 -13.17 -1.49
CA ASN A 14 -13.22 -12.26 -1.30
C ASN A 14 -12.87 -11.52 -2.60
N THR A 15 -12.84 -12.22 -3.73
CA THR A 15 -12.67 -11.60 -5.05
C THR A 15 -13.76 -10.57 -5.32
N SER A 16 -15.02 -10.86 -4.99
CA SER A 16 -16.12 -9.92 -5.23
C SER A 16 -16.03 -8.65 -4.37
N TRP A 17 -15.50 -8.75 -3.14
CA TRP A 17 -15.23 -7.58 -2.30
C TRP A 17 -14.13 -6.70 -2.88
N ASN A 18 -13.05 -7.30 -3.34
CA ASN A 18 -11.96 -6.58 -4.02
C ASN A 18 -12.48 -5.86 -5.27
N GLU A 19 -13.23 -6.56 -6.09
CA GLU A 19 -13.84 -5.99 -7.29
C GLU A 19 -14.81 -4.85 -6.97
N TYR A 20 -15.61 -4.97 -5.92
CA TYR A 20 -16.46 -3.86 -5.46
C TYR A 20 -15.62 -2.66 -5.03
N GLY A 21 -14.53 -2.89 -4.27
CA GLY A 21 -13.59 -1.84 -3.87
C GLY A 21 -13.03 -1.08 -5.07
N ASN A 22 -12.53 -1.82 -6.05
CA ASN A 22 -11.91 -1.25 -7.25
C ASN A 22 -12.93 -0.53 -8.17
N ARG A 23 -14.12 -1.09 -8.34
CA ARG A 23 -15.13 -0.59 -9.28
C ARG A 23 -16.03 0.50 -8.72
N VAL A 24 -16.25 0.50 -7.41
CA VAL A 24 -17.23 1.39 -6.76
C VAL A 24 -16.66 2.09 -5.54
N GLY A 25 -16.07 1.34 -4.59
CA GLY A 25 -15.69 1.87 -3.29
C GLY A 25 -14.64 2.99 -3.36
N ALA A 26 -13.58 2.79 -4.14
CA ALA A 26 -12.51 3.77 -4.31
C ALA A 26 -13.05 5.09 -4.89
N TRP A 27 -13.95 5.01 -5.86
CA TRP A 27 -14.54 6.19 -6.51
C TRP A 27 -15.46 6.97 -5.57
N ARG A 28 -16.29 6.27 -4.80
CA ARG A 28 -17.14 6.90 -3.78
C ARG A 28 -16.33 7.60 -2.69
N LEU A 29 -15.23 6.99 -2.25
CA LEU A 29 -14.33 7.62 -1.27
C LEU A 29 -13.65 8.85 -1.87
N LEU A 30 -13.18 8.76 -3.10
CA LEU A 30 -12.57 9.89 -3.78
C LEU A 30 -13.51 11.09 -3.92
N ASP A 31 -14.76 10.83 -4.32
CA ASP A 31 -15.78 11.87 -4.42
C ASP A 31 -16.10 12.44 -3.04
N LEU A 32 -16.27 11.60 -2.01
CA LEU A 32 -16.54 12.04 -0.64
C LEU A 32 -15.42 12.96 -0.12
N PHE A 33 -14.15 12.57 -0.24
CA PHE A 33 -13.02 13.41 0.21
C PHE A 33 -12.98 14.74 -0.52
N ARG A 34 -13.32 14.75 -1.80
CA ARG A 34 -13.42 15.98 -2.60
C ARG A 34 -14.56 16.86 -2.12
N ASP A 35 -15.74 16.30 -1.89
CA ASP A 35 -16.94 17.03 -1.49
C ASP A 35 -16.80 17.65 -0.11
N VAL A 36 -16.14 16.95 0.84
CA VAL A 36 -15.90 17.49 2.19
C VAL A 36 -14.62 18.29 2.32
N GLY A 37 -13.82 18.40 1.25
CA GLY A 37 -12.58 19.16 1.24
C GLY A 37 -11.46 18.59 2.12
N LEU A 38 -11.48 17.29 2.40
CA LEU A 38 -10.45 16.62 3.20
C LEU A 38 -9.31 16.10 2.33
N PRO A 39 -8.05 16.23 2.80
CA PRO A 39 -6.94 15.58 2.13
C PRO A 39 -7.04 14.06 2.25
N ALA A 40 -6.69 13.35 1.17
CA ALA A 40 -6.63 11.90 1.15
C ALA A 40 -5.19 11.41 1.11
N THR A 41 -4.95 10.24 1.69
CA THR A 41 -3.72 9.47 1.50
C THR A 41 -4.11 8.11 0.95
N LEU A 42 -3.52 7.73 -0.18
CA LEU A 42 -3.71 6.41 -0.78
C LEU A 42 -2.62 5.47 -0.28
N SER A 43 -3.03 4.46 0.49
CA SER A 43 -2.19 3.30 0.81
C SER A 43 -2.20 2.36 -0.40
N LEU A 44 -1.09 2.37 -1.17
CA LEU A 44 -1.02 1.83 -2.52
C LEU A 44 -0.20 0.56 -2.59
N ASN A 45 -0.84 -0.56 -2.92
CA ASN A 45 -0.13 -1.75 -3.37
C ASN A 45 0.48 -1.51 -4.76
N ALA A 46 1.75 -1.86 -4.93
CA ALA A 46 2.47 -1.59 -6.18
C ALA A 46 1.81 -2.26 -7.40
N MET A 47 1.26 -3.46 -7.23
CA MET A 47 0.56 -4.17 -8.31
C MET A 47 -0.63 -3.39 -8.86
N LEU A 48 -1.27 -2.53 -8.08
CA LEU A 48 -2.40 -1.72 -8.56
C LEU A 48 -2.00 -0.74 -9.66
N CYS A 49 -0.72 -0.31 -9.66
CA CYS A 49 -0.19 0.58 -10.71
C CYS A 49 -0.25 -0.03 -12.11
N SER A 50 -0.15 -1.36 -12.21
CA SER A 50 -0.22 -2.07 -13.50
C SER A 50 -1.59 -2.73 -13.75
N ALA A 51 -2.25 -3.24 -12.69
CA ALA A 51 -3.51 -3.95 -12.83
C ALA A 51 -4.72 -3.01 -13.02
N HIS A 52 -4.76 -1.90 -12.29
CA HIS A 52 -5.85 -0.92 -12.29
C HIS A 52 -5.33 0.51 -12.20
N PRO A 53 -4.51 0.98 -13.16
CA PRO A 53 -3.85 2.27 -13.10
C PRO A 53 -4.81 3.47 -12.99
N GLU A 54 -6.05 3.30 -13.44
CA GLU A 54 -7.09 4.34 -13.37
C GLU A 54 -7.41 4.79 -11.94
N ILE A 55 -7.29 3.87 -10.95
CA ILE A 55 -7.58 4.18 -9.54
C ILE A 55 -6.49 5.09 -8.95
N PRO A 56 -5.21 4.66 -8.87
CA PRO A 56 -4.18 5.52 -8.31
C PRO A 56 -3.99 6.81 -9.11
N ASP A 57 -4.23 6.81 -10.42
CA ASP A 57 -4.23 8.03 -11.24
C ASP A 57 -5.31 9.03 -10.83
N ALA A 58 -6.51 8.56 -10.49
CA ALA A 58 -7.59 9.44 -10.03
C ALA A 58 -7.26 10.09 -8.69
N PHE A 59 -6.71 9.32 -7.74
CA PHE A 59 -6.26 9.83 -6.45
C PHE A 59 -5.10 10.82 -6.61
N ARG A 60 -4.13 10.52 -7.45
CA ARG A 60 -3.00 11.42 -7.76
C ARG A 60 -3.48 12.74 -8.36
N ARG A 61 -4.43 12.71 -9.31
CA ARG A 61 -5.05 13.93 -9.88
C ARG A 61 -5.82 14.76 -8.84
N SER A 62 -6.30 14.14 -7.78
CA SER A 62 -6.92 14.81 -6.64
C SER A 62 -5.92 15.28 -5.59
N ASN A 63 -4.62 15.22 -5.89
CA ASN A 63 -3.53 15.62 -5.00
C ASN A 63 -3.44 14.79 -3.71
N ALA A 64 -3.89 13.53 -3.74
CA ALA A 64 -3.72 12.59 -2.63
C ALA A 64 -2.23 12.26 -2.44
N ALA A 65 -1.81 12.15 -1.19
CA ALA A 65 -0.51 11.60 -0.86
C ALA A 65 -0.47 10.09 -1.15
N ILE A 66 0.72 9.58 -1.49
CA ILE A 66 0.93 8.14 -1.75
C ILE A 66 1.83 7.55 -0.68
N VAL A 67 1.35 6.51 -0.03
CA VAL A 67 2.10 5.66 0.90
C VAL A 67 2.19 4.26 0.29
N CYS A 68 3.37 3.68 0.29
CA CYS A 68 3.55 2.32 -0.20
C CYS A 68 2.93 1.29 0.75
N HIS A 69 2.20 0.33 0.20
CA HIS A 69 1.57 -0.76 0.96
C HIS A 69 2.04 -2.13 0.42
N GLY A 70 3.35 -2.28 0.23
CA GLY A 70 3.92 -3.50 -0.33
C GLY A 70 3.55 -3.73 -1.80
N ARG A 71 3.80 -4.94 -2.29
CA ARG A 71 3.41 -5.36 -3.64
C ARG A 71 1.92 -5.68 -3.72
N THR A 72 1.45 -6.44 -2.75
CA THR A 72 0.08 -6.97 -2.66
C THR A 72 -0.36 -7.11 -1.21
N ASN A 73 -1.66 -7.27 -0.95
CA ASN A 73 -2.17 -7.58 0.39
C ASN A 73 -2.00 -9.07 0.78
N ALA A 74 -1.60 -9.92 -0.16
CA ALA A 74 -1.40 -11.35 0.10
C ALA A 74 0.00 -11.67 0.67
N GLU A 75 0.91 -10.69 0.70
CA GLU A 75 2.29 -10.87 1.12
C GLU A 75 2.55 -10.13 2.45
N ALA A 76 2.53 -10.88 3.56
CA ALA A 76 2.96 -10.35 4.84
C ALA A 76 4.50 -10.46 4.96
N GLN A 77 5.15 -9.42 5.49
CA GLN A 77 6.60 -9.41 5.69
C GLN A 77 7.04 -10.34 6.82
N ALA A 78 6.22 -10.48 7.85
CA ALA A 78 6.50 -11.39 8.95
C ALA A 78 6.73 -12.82 8.43
N GLY A 79 7.92 -13.34 8.65
CA GLY A 79 8.31 -14.68 8.20
C GLY A 79 9.14 -14.74 6.91
N LEU A 80 9.37 -13.58 6.26
CA LEU A 80 10.36 -13.48 5.19
C LEU A 80 11.78 -13.46 5.78
N ASP A 81 12.74 -14.01 5.04
CA ASP A 81 14.13 -13.74 5.33
C ASP A 81 14.50 -12.32 4.86
N GLU A 82 15.62 -11.78 5.37
CA GLU A 82 16.06 -10.42 5.08
C GLU A 82 16.21 -10.14 3.58
N ALA A 83 16.67 -11.11 2.80
CA ALA A 83 16.88 -10.94 1.36
C ALA A 83 15.55 -10.83 0.61
N ALA A 84 14.58 -11.68 0.95
CA ALA A 84 13.25 -11.66 0.36
C ALA A 84 12.47 -10.41 0.75
N GLU A 85 12.58 -9.98 2.01
CA GLU A 85 11.96 -8.75 2.49
C GLU A 85 12.54 -7.51 1.81
N ARG A 86 13.87 -7.41 1.72
CA ARG A 86 14.58 -6.35 0.99
C ARG A 86 14.11 -6.27 -0.46
N GLN A 87 14.00 -7.42 -1.12
CA GLN A 87 13.54 -7.49 -2.50
C GLN A 87 12.10 -6.96 -2.64
N LEU A 88 11.19 -7.39 -1.76
CA LEU A 88 9.80 -6.93 -1.73
C LEU A 88 9.71 -5.41 -1.59
N ILE A 89 10.45 -4.85 -0.63
CA ILE A 89 10.49 -3.40 -0.36
C ILE A 89 10.98 -2.61 -1.58
N ILE A 90 12.08 -3.06 -2.19
CA ILE A 90 12.67 -2.40 -3.37
C ILE A 90 11.74 -2.48 -4.58
N GLU A 91 11.19 -3.66 -4.86
CA GLU A 91 10.27 -3.85 -6.00
C GLU A 91 9.02 -2.99 -5.89
N ALA A 92 8.39 -2.96 -4.71
CA ALA A 92 7.23 -2.13 -4.46
C ALA A 92 7.53 -0.63 -4.63
N ARG A 93 8.68 -0.17 -4.08
CA ARG A 93 9.15 1.21 -4.23
C ARG A 93 9.34 1.57 -5.70
N ASP A 94 10.04 0.72 -6.44
CA ASP A 94 10.44 0.98 -7.82
C ASP A 94 9.24 0.97 -8.77
N GLU A 95 8.27 0.08 -8.54
CA GLU A 95 7.04 0.03 -9.32
C GLU A 95 6.21 1.30 -9.13
N ILE A 96 5.97 1.70 -7.87
CA ILE A 96 5.27 2.96 -7.57
C ILE A 96 6.07 4.16 -8.10
N GLY A 97 7.40 4.13 -7.97
CA GLY A 97 8.27 5.19 -8.48
C GLY A 97 8.22 5.33 -10.00
N ARG A 98 8.18 4.23 -10.74
CA ARG A 98 8.01 4.25 -12.20
C ARG A 98 6.67 4.82 -12.62
N TRP A 99 5.61 4.42 -11.93
CA TRP A 99 4.27 4.91 -12.23
C TRP A 99 4.09 6.40 -11.87
N SER A 100 4.52 6.82 -10.66
CA SER A 100 4.28 8.18 -10.16
C SER A 100 5.31 9.23 -10.63
N GLY A 101 6.47 8.78 -11.13
CA GLY A 101 7.62 9.62 -11.46
C GLY A 101 8.54 9.94 -10.27
N SER A 102 8.23 9.45 -9.08
CA SER A 102 9.09 9.57 -7.88
C SER A 102 8.80 8.47 -6.87
N PRO A 103 9.82 7.93 -6.18
CA PRO A 103 9.60 6.88 -5.20
C PRO A 103 8.75 7.39 -4.02
N PRO A 104 7.89 6.52 -3.44
CA PRO A 104 7.12 6.84 -2.25
C PRO A 104 8.04 7.11 -1.06
N LYS A 105 7.61 7.98 -0.15
CA LYS A 105 8.39 8.35 1.05
C LYS A 105 7.91 7.65 2.31
N GLY A 106 6.70 7.14 2.31
CA GLY A 106 6.07 6.48 3.44
C GLY A 106 5.78 5.02 3.17
N TRP A 107 5.77 4.24 4.23
CA TRP A 107 5.44 2.82 4.24
C TRP A 107 4.34 2.54 5.25
N LEU A 108 3.38 1.73 4.86
CA LEU A 108 2.42 1.04 5.72
C LEU A 108 2.42 -0.42 5.28
N GLY A 109 2.96 -1.32 6.10
CA GLY A 109 3.11 -2.73 5.74
C GLY A 109 1.77 -3.45 5.60
N PRO A 110 1.62 -4.36 4.63
CA PRO A 110 0.48 -5.26 4.58
C PRO A 110 0.34 -6.00 5.92
N TRP A 111 -0.89 -6.01 6.48
CA TRP A 111 -1.20 -6.62 7.78
C TRP A 111 -0.51 -5.95 8.99
N ILE A 112 0.10 -4.78 8.79
CA ILE A 112 0.95 -4.14 9.81
C ILE A 112 2.01 -5.14 10.30
N ALA A 113 2.53 -5.94 9.37
CA ALA A 113 3.46 -7.04 9.67
C ALA A 113 4.89 -6.62 9.31
N GLU A 114 5.78 -6.73 10.28
CA GLU A 114 7.18 -6.40 10.14
C GLU A 114 8.08 -7.51 10.70
N THR A 115 9.32 -7.49 10.28
CA THR A 115 10.43 -8.18 10.95
C THR A 115 11.24 -7.18 11.79
N GLU A 116 12.16 -7.64 12.61
CA GLU A 116 13.08 -6.75 13.34
C GLU A 116 13.95 -5.89 12.41
N ARG A 117 14.09 -6.31 11.14
CA ARG A 117 14.92 -5.65 10.14
C ARG A 117 14.15 -4.65 9.28
N THR A 118 12.82 -4.70 9.28
CA THR A 118 11.98 -3.85 8.42
C THR A 118 12.33 -2.36 8.49
N PRO A 119 12.49 -1.72 9.66
CA PRO A 119 12.83 -0.30 9.72
C PRO A 119 14.16 0.05 9.05
N ASP A 120 15.20 -0.78 9.25
CA ASP A 120 16.49 -0.59 8.62
C ASP A 120 16.41 -0.74 7.10
N LEU A 121 15.71 -1.77 6.63
CA LEU A 121 15.53 -2.04 5.20
C LEU A 121 14.75 -0.93 4.51
N LEU A 122 13.73 -0.38 5.16
CA LEU A 122 12.98 0.76 4.67
C LEU A 122 13.86 2.01 4.58
N HIS A 123 14.66 2.27 5.62
CA HIS A 123 15.60 3.39 5.62
C HIS A 123 16.61 3.27 4.48
N GLU A 124 17.24 2.09 4.32
CA GLU A 124 18.18 1.81 3.23
C GLU A 124 17.54 1.97 1.85
N ALA A 125 16.27 1.61 1.71
CA ALA A 125 15.49 1.80 0.49
C ALA A 125 15.07 3.26 0.25
N GLY A 126 15.32 4.19 1.20
CA GLY A 126 15.04 5.61 1.06
C GLY A 126 13.65 6.05 1.51
N TYR A 127 12.91 5.19 2.21
CA TYR A 127 11.69 5.61 2.92
C TYR A 127 12.05 6.54 4.08
N ARG A 128 11.15 7.42 4.48
CA ARG A 128 11.38 8.44 5.50
C ARG A 128 10.51 8.29 6.73
N TYR A 129 9.41 7.55 6.62
CA TYR A 129 8.51 7.27 7.72
C TYR A 129 7.79 5.95 7.50
N VAL A 130 7.42 5.31 8.59
CA VAL A 130 6.63 4.09 8.68
C VAL A 130 5.40 4.36 9.55
N LEU A 131 4.27 3.71 9.23
CA LEU A 131 2.99 3.92 9.89
C LEU A 131 2.51 2.66 10.66
N ASP A 132 3.35 1.64 10.78
CA ASP A 132 2.99 0.35 11.36
C ASP A 132 3.01 0.34 12.89
N TRP A 133 3.70 1.30 13.51
CA TRP A 133 3.92 1.32 14.96
C TRP A 133 2.95 2.23 15.70
N CYS A 134 2.19 1.65 16.62
CA CYS A 134 1.35 2.41 17.55
C CYS A 134 2.19 2.75 18.80
N MET A 135 2.87 3.89 18.79
CA MET A 135 3.79 4.28 19.87
C MET A 135 3.23 5.35 20.80
N ASP A 136 2.52 6.34 20.26
CA ASP A 136 2.00 7.48 21.02
C ASP A 136 0.81 8.10 20.28
N ASP A 137 0.04 8.95 20.95
CA ASP A 137 -1.01 9.77 20.34
C ASP A 137 -0.43 10.92 19.48
N GLN A 138 0.87 11.16 19.57
CA GLN A 138 1.60 12.14 18.78
C GLN A 138 2.64 11.45 17.92
N PRO A 139 2.94 11.97 16.71
CA PRO A 139 4.05 11.47 15.91
C PRO A 139 5.36 11.55 16.68
N VAL A 140 6.12 10.47 16.68
CA VAL A 140 7.47 10.39 17.28
C VAL A 140 8.51 10.28 16.17
N GLY A 141 9.68 10.88 16.38
CA GLY A 141 10.81 10.85 15.48
C GLY A 141 11.91 9.90 15.93
#